data_854c6de21d9e88b51f5e928d83063675
#
_entry.id   854c6de21d9e88b51f5e928d83063675
#
_cell.length_a   1.000
_cell.length_b   1.000
_cell.length_c   1.000
_cell.angle_alpha   90.00
_cell.angle_beta   90.00
_cell.angle_gamma   90.00
#
_symmetry.space_group_name_H-M   'P 1'
#
loop_
_entity.id
_entity.type
_entity.pdbx_description
1 polymer ?
#
loop_
_entity_poly.entity_id
_entity_poly.type
_entity_poly.pdbx_seq_one_letter_code
_entity_poly.pdbx_strand_id
1 'polypeptide(L)'
;MAYSEKVSNLYKEQLKSIQDAGIFKQERYIHSPQAADIEVEYPVGASLKKVINMCSNNYLGLSSHPDVLKAAHEGLNSRGYGMSSVRFICGTQDIHRELEKKVTAFLGTEDTLLFPSCMDANAGVFEAILTKEDVMISDRLVHASLIDGIRLCSAMHDTYKHSDMEHLEEKLQLHSDKRLKIVITDGVFSMDGDTAKLDRMVALCEKYDAMLLVDDSHASGFIGQTGRG
;
A
#
# COMPACT_ATOMS: atom_id res chain seq x y z
N MET A 1 -25.09 14.51 23.28
CA MET A 1 -24.47 14.14 22.00
C MET A 1 -23.48 15.25 21.60
N ALA A 2 -22.36 14.91 20.99
CA ALA A 2 -21.32 15.89 20.62
C ALA A 2 -21.62 16.73 19.36
N TYR A 3 -22.77 16.52 18.71
CA TYR A 3 -23.17 17.19 17.47
C TYR A 3 -24.67 17.47 17.42
N SER A 4 -25.08 18.44 16.64
CA SER A 4 -26.46 18.90 16.50
C SER A 4 -27.33 17.91 15.71
N GLU A 5 -28.64 18.01 15.86
CA GLU A 5 -29.61 17.24 15.08
C GLU A 5 -29.45 17.47 13.57
N LYS A 6 -29.11 18.71 13.16
CA LYS A 6 -28.81 19.05 11.77
C LYS A 6 -27.68 18.22 11.19
N VAL A 7 -26.58 18.04 11.94
CA VAL A 7 -25.43 17.21 11.53
C VAL A 7 -25.83 15.74 11.48
N SER A 8 -26.61 15.26 12.46
CA SER A 8 -27.12 13.89 12.46
C SER A 8 -27.95 13.59 11.21
N ASN A 9 -28.84 14.49 10.85
CA ASN A 9 -29.72 14.30 9.68
C ASN A 9 -28.92 14.33 8.36
N LEU A 10 -27.92 15.21 8.23
CA LEU A 10 -27.03 15.24 7.07
C LEU A 10 -26.40 13.87 6.81
N TYR A 11 -25.80 13.26 7.82
CA TYR A 11 -25.15 11.94 7.65
C TYR A 11 -26.15 10.79 7.45
N LYS A 12 -27.34 10.87 8.05
CA LYS A 12 -28.41 9.88 7.78
C LYS A 12 -28.86 9.92 6.32
N GLU A 13 -29.01 11.11 5.75
CA GLU A 13 -29.35 11.29 4.33
C GLU A 13 -28.25 10.78 3.42
N GLN A 14 -26.97 11.06 3.73
CA GLN A 14 -25.83 10.52 2.97
C GLN A 14 -25.78 8.98 3.03
N LEU A 15 -25.93 8.38 4.20
CA LEU A 15 -25.97 6.92 4.36
C LEU A 15 -27.14 6.29 3.59
N LYS A 16 -28.30 6.93 3.62
CA LYS A 16 -29.46 6.48 2.83
C LYS A 16 -29.17 6.55 1.32
N SER A 17 -28.58 7.63 0.84
CA SER A 17 -28.18 7.76 -0.57
C SER A 17 -27.21 6.65 -1.00
N ILE A 18 -26.23 6.30 -0.15
CA ILE A 18 -25.31 5.19 -0.40
C ILE A 18 -26.04 3.85 -0.44
N GLN A 19 -27.01 3.63 0.46
CA GLN A 19 -27.84 2.42 0.47
C GLN A 19 -28.73 2.33 -0.76
N ASP A 20 -29.40 3.42 -1.11
CA ASP A 20 -30.31 3.51 -2.28
C ASP A 20 -29.52 3.30 -3.60
N ALA A 21 -28.26 3.71 -3.66
CA ALA A 21 -27.34 3.47 -4.76
C ALA A 21 -26.80 2.02 -4.82
N GLY A 22 -27.07 1.17 -3.83
CA GLY A 22 -26.59 -0.22 -3.77
C GLY A 22 -25.10 -0.38 -3.49
N ILE A 23 -24.42 0.68 -3.07
CA ILE A 23 -22.97 0.67 -2.80
C ILE A 23 -22.62 0.61 -1.30
N PHE A 24 -23.65 0.49 -0.45
CA PHE A 24 -23.44 0.29 1.00
C PHE A 24 -22.85 -1.09 1.25
N LYS A 25 -21.65 -1.14 1.81
CA LYS A 25 -20.94 -2.39 2.12
C LYS A 25 -21.30 -2.87 3.52
N GLN A 26 -21.73 -4.14 3.62
CA GLN A 26 -21.90 -4.84 4.88
C GLN A 26 -20.73 -5.78 5.10
N GLU A 27 -20.13 -5.72 6.29
CA GLU A 27 -19.02 -6.60 6.64
C GLU A 27 -19.51 -8.03 6.88
N ARG A 28 -18.63 -8.99 6.56
CA ARG A 28 -18.80 -10.40 6.91
C ARG A 28 -17.89 -10.71 8.09
N TYR A 29 -18.42 -11.33 9.11
CA TYR A 29 -17.61 -11.68 10.28
C TYR A 29 -16.96 -13.05 10.08
N ILE A 30 -15.63 -13.07 10.16
CA ILE A 30 -14.84 -14.29 10.03
C ILE A 30 -14.57 -14.83 11.42
N HIS A 31 -14.95 -16.07 11.66
CA HIS A 31 -14.87 -16.74 12.96
C HIS A 31 -13.75 -17.80 13.02
N SER A 32 -12.91 -17.85 12.03
CA SER A 32 -11.74 -18.74 11.94
C SER A 32 -10.46 -17.96 11.66
N PRO A 33 -9.26 -18.56 11.82
CA PRO A 33 -8.04 -18.00 11.25
C PRO A 33 -8.15 -17.80 9.74
N GLN A 34 -7.36 -16.87 9.18
CA GLN A 34 -7.27 -16.68 7.73
C GLN A 34 -6.65 -17.91 7.07
N ALA A 35 -7.39 -18.47 6.11
CA ALA A 35 -6.97 -19.60 5.30
C ALA A 35 -7.72 -19.60 3.96
N ALA A 36 -7.48 -20.62 3.13
CA ALA A 36 -8.26 -20.84 1.90
C ALA A 36 -9.73 -21.14 2.22
N ASP A 37 -9.97 -21.91 3.28
CA ASP A 37 -11.31 -22.17 3.84
C ASP A 37 -11.48 -21.40 5.14
N ILE A 38 -12.55 -20.61 5.22
CA ILE A 38 -12.88 -19.81 6.41
C ILE A 38 -14.34 -20.01 6.83
N GLU A 39 -14.63 -19.77 8.09
CA GLU A 39 -15.99 -19.74 8.63
C GLU A 39 -16.50 -18.31 8.71
N VAL A 40 -17.64 -18.05 8.10
CA VAL A 40 -18.20 -16.71 7.93
C VAL A 40 -19.64 -16.65 8.44
N GLU A 41 -19.95 -15.58 9.17
CA GLU A 41 -21.30 -15.16 9.52
C GLU A 41 -21.74 -14.04 8.59
N TYR A 42 -22.81 -14.27 7.83
CA TYR A 42 -23.43 -13.26 6.99
C TYR A 42 -24.85 -13.66 6.55
N PRO A 43 -25.86 -12.81 6.73
CA PRO A 43 -25.83 -11.52 7.47
C PRO A 43 -25.58 -11.74 8.97
N VAL A 44 -25.36 -10.66 9.69
CA VAL A 44 -25.13 -10.69 11.15
C VAL A 44 -26.27 -11.45 11.87
N GLY A 45 -25.93 -12.39 12.74
CA GLY A 45 -26.89 -13.29 13.43
C GLY A 45 -27.24 -14.56 12.66
N ALA A 46 -26.70 -14.76 11.45
CA ALA A 46 -26.86 -16.01 10.69
C ALA A 46 -25.96 -17.13 11.24
N SER A 47 -26.30 -18.38 10.92
CA SER A 47 -25.43 -19.52 11.23
C SER A 47 -24.13 -19.44 10.42
N LEU A 48 -23.02 -19.90 11.04
CA LEU A 48 -21.71 -19.97 10.39
C LEU A 48 -21.76 -20.86 9.14
N LYS A 49 -21.09 -20.41 8.10
CA LYS A 49 -20.91 -21.14 6.85
C LYS A 49 -19.45 -21.23 6.48
N LYS A 50 -19.00 -22.40 6.07
CA LYS A 50 -17.70 -22.56 5.42
C LYS A 50 -17.75 -22.01 4.00
N VAL A 51 -16.78 -21.17 3.67
CA VAL A 51 -16.63 -20.58 2.33
C VAL A 51 -15.17 -20.60 1.90
N ILE A 52 -14.94 -20.63 0.59
CA ILE A 52 -13.61 -20.46 0.00
C ILE A 52 -13.28 -18.97 -0.01
N ASN A 53 -12.15 -18.61 0.57
CA ASN A 53 -11.68 -17.24 0.63
C ASN A 53 -10.75 -16.94 -0.56
N MET A 54 -11.28 -16.22 -1.55
CA MET A 54 -10.53 -15.83 -2.74
C MET A 54 -10.17 -14.33 -2.74
N CYS A 55 -10.40 -13.61 -1.63
CA CYS A 55 -10.22 -12.16 -1.52
C CYS A 55 -9.08 -11.76 -0.59
N SER A 56 -8.45 -12.72 0.09
CA SER A 56 -7.43 -12.45 1.09
C SER A 56 -6.09 -12.08 0.44
N ASN A 57 -5.39 -11.09 1.00
CA ASN A 57 -4.01 -10.76 0.65
C ASN A 57 -2.98 -11.74 1.30
N ASN A 58 -3.44 -12.90 1.73
CA ASN A 58 -2.61 -13.95 2.33
C ASN A 58 -1.96 -14.83 1.25
N TYR A 59 -1.26 -14.20 0.30
CA TYR A 59 -0.73 -14.83 -0.93
C TYR A 59 0.14 -16.06 -0.69
N LEU A 60 0.94 -16.06 0.39
CA LEU A 60 1.83 -17.17 0.77
C LEU A 60 1.24 -18.07 1.86
N GLY A 61 0.02 -17.81 2.32
CA GLY A 61 -0.61 -18.59 3.40
C GLY A 61 0.08 -18.43 4.77
N LEU A 62 0.81 -17.36 5.00
CA LEU A 62 1.65 -17.18 6.20
C LEU A 62 0.91 -16.60 7.40
N SER A 63 -0.30 -16.06 7.25
CA SER A 63 -1.04 -15.39 8.34
C SER A 63 -1.21 -16.26 9.60
N SER A 64 -1.32 -17.57 9.44
CA SER A 64 -1.50 -18.53 10.55
C SER A 64 -0.45 -19.65 10.50
N HIS A 65 0.69 -19.43 9.83
CA HIS A 65 1.75 -20.43 9.72
C HIS A 65 2.38 -20.69 11.09
N PRO A 66 2.59 -21.95 11.51
CA PRO A 66 3.11 -22.28 12.84
C PRO A 66 4.43 -21.60 13.19
N ASP A 67 5.36 -21.52 12.24
CA ASP A 67 6.68 -20.90 12.47
C ASP A 67 6.55 -19.37 12.65
N VAL A 68 5.63 -18.71 11.93
CA VAL A 68 5.35 -17.27 12.08
C VAL A 68 4.73 -17.00 13.45
N LEU A 69 3.75 -17.82 13.88
CA LEU A 69 3.14 -17.72 15.20
C LEU A 69 4.18 -17.93 16.31
N LYS A 70 5.05 -18.94 16.17
CA LYS A 70 6.13 -19.20 17.13
C LYS A 70 7.08 -18.00 17.24
N ALA A 71 7.53 -17.46 16.12
CA ALA A 71 8.40 -16.29 16.10
C ALA A 71 7.73 -15.05 16.73
N ALA A 72 6.42 -14.87 16.50
CA ALA A 72 5.65 -13.79 17.14
C ALA A 72 5.61 -13.95 18.68
N HIS A 73 5.37 -15.16 19.19
CA HIS A 73 5.41 -15.43 20.63
C HIS A 73 6.81 -15.21 21.22
N GLU A 74 7.86 -15.62 20.54
CA GLU A 74 9.25 -15.38 20.96
C GLU A 74 9.57 -13.88 21.01
N GLY A 75 9.12 -13.12 20.00
CA GLY A 75 9.22 -11.67 19.99
C GLY A 75 8.50 -11.00 21.15
N LEU A 76 7.26 -11.38 21.42
CA LEU A 76 6.48 -10.88 22.58
C LEU A 76 7.18 -11.18 23.90
N ASN A 77 7.69 -12.39 24.09
CA ASN A 77 8.34 -12.81 25.33
C ASN A 77 9.67 -12.09 25.56
N SER A 78 10.42 -11.77 24.50
CA SER A 78 11.77 -11.19 24.60
C SER A 78 11.78 -9.65 24.53
N ARG A 79 10.82 -9.02 23.88
CA ARG A 79 10.77 -7.58 23.61
C ARG A 79 9.55 -6.87 24.16
N GLY A 80 8.53 -7.60 24.63
CA GLY A 80 7.26 -7.04 25.07
C GLY A 80 6.31 -6.76 23.90
N TYR A 81 5.14 -6.22 24.23
CA TYR A 81 4.06 -6.01 23.25
C TYR A 81 4.22 -4.75 22.41
N GLY A 82 4.75 -3.67 22.99
CA GLY A 82 4.80 -2.37 22.32
C GLY A 82 6.12 -1.65 22.53
N MET A 83 6.45 -0.79 21.56
CA MET A 83 7.71 0.00 21.58
C MET A 83 7.60 1.23 22.46
N SER A 84 6.40 1.71 22.75
CA SER A 84 6.08 2.86 23.62
C SER A 84 6.81 4.16 23.25
N SER A 85 7.36 4.26 22.05
CA SER A 85 8.04 5.44 21.53
C SER A 85 8.15 5.41 20.01
N VAL A 86 8.35 6.60 19.42
CA VAL A 86 8.73 6.71 18.00
C VAL A 86 10.18 6.25 17.82
N ARG A 87 10.49 5.76 16.62
CA ARG A 87 11.76 5.09 16.32
C ARG A 87 13.01 5.93 16.63
N PHE A 88 13.02 7.19 16.24
CA PHE A 88 14.22 8.05 16.38
C PHE A 88 14.50 8.53 17.80
N ILE A 89 13.52 8.43 18.73
CA ILE A 89 13.75 8.81 20.15
C ILE A 89 14.27 7.61 20.93
N CYS A 90 13.41 6.61 21.21
CA CYS A 90 13.78 5.41 21.95
C CYS A 90 12.98 4.16 21.55
N GLY A 91 12.34 4.16 20.38
CA GLY A 91 11.51 3.05 19.89
C GLY A 91 12.21 2.12 18.87
N THR A 92 13.48 2.36 18.53
CA THR A 92 14.22 1.46 17.64
C THR A 92 14.88 0.34 18.43
N GLN A 93 14.49 -0.89 18.11
CA GLN A 93 15.12 -2.11 18.65
C GLN A 93 16.07 -2.75 17.62
N ASP A 94 16.93 -3.64 18.08
CA ASP A 94 17.85 -4.43 17.25
C ASP A 94 17.12 -5.22 16.16
N ILE A 95 15.97 -5.83 16.50
CA ILE A 95 15.14 -6.61 15.55
C ILE A 95 14.59 -5.78 14.38
N HIS A 96 14.38 -4.48 14.55
CA HIS A 96 14.01 -3.61 13.42
C HIS A 96 15.16 -3.56 12.40
N ARG A 97 16.40 -3.32 12.87
CA ARG A 97 17.57 -3.29 11.97
C ARG A 97 17.90 -4.65 11.38
N GLU A 98 17.66 -5.73 12.11
CA GLU A 98 17.81 -7.08 11.57
C GLU A 98 16.83 -7.33 10.42
N LEU A 99 15.56 -6.96 10.59
CA LEU A 99 14.55 -7.10 9.55
C LEU A 99 14.88 -6.20 8.33
N GLU A 100 15.24 -4.94 8.55
CA GLU A 100 15.63 -4.02 7.47
C GLU A 100 16.78 -4.61 6.63
N LYS A 101 17.83 -5.15 7.27
CA LYS A 101 18.95 -5.80 6.56
C LYS A 101 18.51 -7.04 5.76
N LYS A 102 17.61 -7.86 6.31
CA LYS A 102 17.09 -9.02 5.60
C LYS A 102 16.25 -8.64 4.38
N VAL A 103 15.42 -7.61 4.50
CA VAL A 103 14.61 -7.09 3.37
C VAL A 103 15.53 -6.47 2.32
N THR A 104 16.52 -5.67 2.72
CA THR A 104 17.55 -5.11 1.84
C THR A 104 18.25 -6.21 1.03
N ALA A 105 18.70 -7.27 1.69
CA ALA A 105 19.37 -8.39 1.03
C ALA A 105 18.43 -9.18 0.10
N PHE A 106 17.16 -9.31 0.51
CA PHE A 106 16.16 -10.01 -0.31
C PHE A 106 15.80 -9.23 -1.58
N LEU A 107 15.55 -7.93 -1.47
CA LEU A 107 15.18 -7.08 -2.61
C LEU A 107 16.39 -6.62 -3.45
N GLY A 108 17.60 -6.66 -2.89
CA GLY A 108 18.82 -6.19 -3.55
C GLY A 108 18.93 -4.66 -3.58
N THR A 109 18.31 -3.98 -2.62
CA THR A 109 18.37 -2.53 -2.45
C THR A 109 19.58 -2.09 -1.62
N GLU A 110 19.88 -0.81 -1.54
CA GLU A 110 20.97 -0.27 -0.72
C GLU A 110 20.63 -0.24 0.77
N ASP A 111 19.40 0.12 1.12
CA ASP A 111 18.89 0.10 2.51
C ASP A 111 17.36 -0.06 2.51
N THR A 112 16.80 -0.23 3.70
CA THR A 112 15.36 -0.40 3.95
C THR A 112 14.95 0.39 5.18
N LEU A 113 13.78 1.02 5.10
CA LEU A 113 13.09 1.64 6.24
C LEU A 113 11.76 0.95 6.49
N LEU A 114 11.45 0.65 7.75
CA LEU A 114 10.19 0.04 8.14
C LEU A 114 9.16 1.10 8.53
N PHE A 115 7.95 0.93 8.03
CA PHE A 115 6.76 1.70 8.39
C PHE A 115 5.69 0.77 8.98
N PRO A 116 4.74 1.28 9.78
CA PRO A 116 3.65 0.46 10.32
C PRO A 116 2.72 -0.11 9.25
N SER A 117 2.59 0.58 8.12
CA SER A 117 1.83 0.15 6.96
C SER A 117 2.37 0.76 5.67
N CYS A 118 2.00 0.19 4.51
CA CYS A 118 2.28 0.80 3.22
C CYS A 118 1.55 2.15 3.06
N MET A 119 0.38 2.31 3.66
CA MET A 119 -0.33 3.60 3.71
C MET A 119 0.54 4.70 4.35
N ASP A 120 1.20 4.41 5.49
CA ASP A 120 2.09 5.35 6.16
C ASP A 120 3.34 5.64 5.32
N ALA A 121 3.91 4.63 4.65
CA ALA A 121 5.05 4.80 3.76
C ALA A 121 4.69 5.70 2.57
N ASN A 122 3.59 5.41 1.88
CA ASN A 122 3.10 6.19 0.74
C ASN A 122 2.71 7.62 1.12
N ALA A 123 2.10 7.81 2.30
CA ALA A 123 1.75 9.14 2.79
C ALA A 123 2.97 9.99 3.17
N GLY A 124 4.04 9.36 3.65
CA GLY A 124 5.20 10.07 4.21
C GLY A 124 6.34 10.29 3.23
N VAL A 125 6.49 9.49 2.18
CA VAL A 125 7.68 9.51 1.31
C VAL A 125 7.80 10.79 0.50
N PHE A 126 6.72 11.26 -0.10
CA PHE A 126 6.77 12.38 -1.05
C PHE A 126 7.15 13.71 -0.37
N GLU A 127 6.49 14.04 0.74
CA GLU A 127 6.81 15.26 1.48
C GLU A 127 8.25 15.27 2.02
N ALA A 128 8.80 14.09 2.33
CA ALA A 128 10.16 13.96 2.84
C ALA A 128 11.24 14.22 1.80
N ILE A 129 10.99 13.91 0.51
CA ILE A 129 12.02 13.95 -0.54
C ILE A 129 11.78 15.00 -1.62
N LEU A 130 10.56 15.53 -1.74
CA LEU A 130 10.15 16.47 -2.78
C LEU A 130 9.83 17.86 -2.23
N THR A 131 9.95 18.84 -3.11
CA THR A 131 9.61 20.25 -2.87
C THR A 131 8.72 20.78 -3.99
N LYS A 132 8.27 22.02 -3.88
CA LYS A 132 7.49 22.71 -4.93
C LYS A 132 8.22 22.86 -6.29
N GLU A 133 9.53 22.61 -6.34
CA GLU A 133 10.35 22.69 -7.56
C GLU A 133 10.32 21.37 -8.36
N ASP A 134 9.70 20.33 -7.79
CA ASP A 134 9.69 18.98 -8.31
C ASP A 134 8.33 18.62 -8.93
N VAL A 135 8.28 17.48 -9.61
CA VAL A 135 7.04 16.95 -10.17
C VAL A 135 6.89 15.45 -9.90
N MET A 136 5.68 15.08 -9.51
CA MET A 136 5.22 13.69 -9.42
C MET A 136 4.40 13.34 -10.67
N ILE A 137 4.75 12.26 -11.35
CA ILE A 137 4.07 11.77 -12.56
C ILE A 137 3.56 10.37 -12.27
N SER A 138 2.26 10.24 -11.92
CA SER A 138 1.69 8.97 -11.50
C SER A 138 0.91 8.28 -12.62
N ASP A 139 0.90 6.94 -12.60
CA ASP A 139 -0.11 6.18 -13.33
C ASP A 139 -1.51 6.56 -12.83
N ARG A 140 -2.47 6.57 -13.74
CA ARG A 140 -3.85 6.98 -13.44
C ARG A 140 -4.56 6.06 -12.45
N LEU A 141 -4.13 4.80 -12.35
CA LEU A 141 -4.76 3.77 -11.53
C LEU A 141 -3.97 3.41 -10.26
N VAL A 142 -2.97 4.22 -9.87
CA VAL A 142 -2.23 3.97 -8.63
C VAL A 142 -3.16 3.89 -7.42
N HIS A 143 -2.73 3.13 -6.42
CA HIS A 143 -3.48 2.91 -5.20
C HIS A 143 -3.85 4.23 -4.50
N ALA A 144 -5.00 4.25 -3.82
CA ALA A 144 -5.53 5.44 -3.12
C ALA A 144 -4.54 6.04 -2.13
N SER A 145 -3.71 5.24 -1.45
CA SER A 145 -2.69 5.71 -0.52
C SER A 145 -1.61 6.56 -1.20
N LEU A 146 -1.21 6.22 -2.43
CA LEU A 146 -0.31 7.03 -3.24
C LEU A 146 -0.96 8.37 -3.61
N ILE A 147 -2.24 8.34 -3.99
CA ILE A 147 -3.00 9.57 -4.29
C ILE A 147 -3.08 10.48 -3.05
N ASP A 148 -3.31 9.91 -1.88
CA ASP A 148 -3.37 10.68 -0.63
C ASP A 148 -1.99 11.23 -0.25
N GLY A 149 -0.91 10.46 -0.40
CA GLY A 149 0.47 10.93 -0.23
C GLY A 149 0.82 12.07 -1.20
N ILE A 150 0.43 11.95 -2.47
CA ILE A 150 0.59 13.00 -3.49
C ILE A 150 -0.13 14.29 -3.07
N ARG A 151 -1.34 14.20 -2.55
CA ARG A 151 -2.13 15.36 -2.09
C ARG A 151 -1.51 16.08 -0.90
N LEU A 152 -0.78 15.39 -0.05
CA LEU A 152 -0.08 15.98 1.10
C LEU A 152 1.19 16.72 0.69
N CYS A 153 1.79 16.38 -0.46
CA CYS A 153 3.02 16.98 -0.94
C CYS A 153 2.79 18.31 -1.67
N SER A 154 3.73 19.24 -1.53
CA SER A 154 3.69 20.55 -2.22
C SER A 154 4.22 20.52 -3.65
N ALA A 155 4.82 19.42 -4.10
CA ALA A 155 5.31 19.25 -5.47
C ALA A 155 4.15 19.23 -6.47
N MET A 156 4.44 19.62 -7.72
CA MET A 156 3.47 19.52 -8.80
C MET A 156 3.10 18.05 -9.02
N HIS A 157 1.84 17.80 -9.38
CA HIS A 157 1.36 16.47 -9.76
C HIS A 157 0.78 16.47 -11.17
N ASP A 158 1.19 15.51 -11.97
CA ASP A 158 0.62 15.19 -13.28
C ASP A 158 0.38 13.68 -13.38
N THR A 159 -0.47 13.26 -14.31
CA THR A 159 -0.83 11.85 -14.49
C THR A 159 -0.62 11.40 -15.94
N TYR A 160 -0.24 10.15 -16.13
CA TYR A 160 -0.26 9.51 -17.43
C TYR A 160 -1.36 8.43 -17.49
N LYS A 161 -1.79 8.12 -18.70
CA LYS A 161 -2.80 7.06 -18.93
C LYS A 161 -2.25 5.72 -18.50
N HIS A 162 -3.11 4.91 -17.90
CA HIS A 162 -2.72 3.60 -17.37
C HIS A 162 -1.92 2.76 -18.37
N SER A 163 -0.74 2.31 -17.94
CA SER A 163 0.20 1.49 -18.73
C SER A 163 0.59 2.06 -20.11
N ASP A 164 0.41 3.36 -20.35
CA ASP A 164 0.73 4.05 -21.60
C ASP A 164 2.12 4.70 -21.54
N MET A 165 3.12 4.00 -22.06
CA MET A 165 4.51 4.44 -22.00
C MET A 165 4.83 5.62 -22.93
N GLU A 166 4.07 5.80 -24.01
CA GLU A 166 4.20 6.96 -24.90
C GLU A 166 3.71 8.22 -24.19
N HIS A 167 2.55 8.13 -23.55
CA HIS A 167 2.03 9.24 -22.74
C HIS A 167 2.90 9.54 -21.50
N LEU A 168 3.51 8.51 -20.87
CA LEU A 168 4.51 8.74 -19.82
C LEU A 168 5.71 9.52 -20.35
N GLU A 169 6.22 9.15 -21.52
CA GLU A 169 7.35 9.86 -22.15
C GLU A 169 7.00 11.31 -22.48
N GLU A 170 5.82 11.57 -23.02
CA GLU A 170 5.31 12.94 -23.24
C GLU A 170 5.31 13.77 -21.93
N LYS A 171 4.88 13.17 -20.81
CA LYS A 171 4.88 13.83 -19.49
C LYS A 171 6.29 14.13 -18.99
N LEU A 172 7.21 13.19 -19.14
CA LEU A 172 8.61 13.38 -18.77
C LEU A 172 9.29 14.50 -19.60
N GLN A 173 8.96 14.60 -20.88
CA GLN A 173 9.41 15.69 -21.75
C GLN A 173 8.82 17.03 -21.34
N LEU A 174 7.51 17.07 -21.08
CA LEU A 174 6.80 18.29 -20.66
C LEU A 174 7.41 18.92 -19.41
N HIS A 175 7.86 18.07 -18.47
CA HIS A 175 8.44 18.49 -17.19
C HIS A 175 9.98 18.42 -17.16
N SER A 176 10.63 18.55 -18.31
CA SER A 176 12.10 18.48 -18.43
C SER A 176 12.85 19.58 -17.66
N ASP A 177 12.19 20.70 -17.38
CA ASP A 177 12.71 21.83 -16.63
C ASP A 177 12.68 21.66 -15.11
N LYS A 178 12.02 20.63 -14.59
CA LYS A 178 11.88 20.40 -13.15
C LYS A 178 13.17 19.89 -12.51
N ARG A 179 13.42 20.33 -11.27
CA ARG A 179 14.61 19.93 -10.50
C ARG A 179 14.68 18.41 -10.35
N LEU A 180 13.57 17.80 -9.97
CA LEU A 180 13.44 16.35 -9.82
C LEU A 180 12.08 15.90 -10.39
N LYS A 181 12.10 14.78 -11.09
CA LYS A 181 10.93 14.07 -11.59
C LYS A 181 10.83 12.73 -10.89
N ILE A 182 9.66 12.37 -10.38
CA ILE A 182 9.41 11.04 -9.85
C ILE A 182 8.22 10.42 -10.57
N VAL A 183 8.44 9.27 -11.19
CA VAL A 183 7.41 8.43 -11.80
C VAL A 183 6.87 7.48 -10.73
N ILE A 184 5.56 7.35 -10.63
CA ILE A 184 4.87 6.60 -9.56
C ILE A 184 3.95 5.57 -10.20
N THR A 185 4.06 4.31 -9.77
CA THR A 185 3.24 3.20 -10.24
C THR A 185 3.03 2.15 -9.15
N ASP A 186 2.01 1.32 -9.29
CA ASP A 186 1.94 0.03 -8.60
C ASP A 186 2.72 -1.01 -9.44
N GLY A 187 3.34 -2.00 -8.82
CA GLY A 187 3.94 -3.14 -9.52
C GLY A 187 2.88 -4.06 -10.10
N VAL A 188 1.89 -4.40 -9.29
CA VAL A 188 0.65 -5.09 -9.67
C VAL A 188 -0.54 -4.25 -9.26
N PHE A 189 -1.42 -3.93 -10.19
CA PHE A 189 -2.65 -3.19 -9.95
C PHE A 189 -3.73 -4.13 -9.42
N SER A 190 -4.00 -4.06 -8.11
CA SER A 190 -4.81 -5.06 -7.39
C SER A 190 -6.25 -5.20 -7.87
N MET A 191 -6.84 -4.14 -8.42
CA MET A 191 -8.23 -4.15 -8.88
C MET A 191 -8.38 -4.73 -10.29
N ASP A 192 -7.38 -4.56 -11.14
CA ASP A 192 -7.38 -4.96 -12.55
C ASP A 192 -6.56 -6.24 -12.77
N GLY A 193 -5.55 -6.49 -11.94
CA GLY A 193 -4.72 -7.70 -11.94
C GLY A 193 -3.61 -7.68 -12.98
N ASP A 194 -3.38 -6.54 -13.64
CA ASP A 194 -2.28 -6.36 -14.57
C ASP A 194 -1.00 -5.85 -13.88
N THR A 195 0.10 -5.89 -14.59
CA THR A 195 1.43 -5.51 -14.10
C THR A 195 1.95 -4.27 -14.82
N ALA A 196 2.72 -3.44 -14.09
CA ALA A 196 3.43 -2.33 -14.69
C ALA A 196 4.51 -2.81 -15.68
N LYS A 197 4.76 -2.00 -16.71
CA LYS A 197 5.83 -2.24 -17.70
C LYS A 197 7.17 -1.70 -17.18
N LEU A 198 7.64 -2.26 -16.04
CA LEU A 198 8.77 -1.72 -15.27
C LEU A 198 10.05 -1.59 -16.10
N ASP A 199 10.34 -2.54 -16.99
CA ASP A 199 11.47 -2.50 -17.90
C ASP A 199 11.48 -1.24 -18.78
N ARG A 200 10.32 -0.89 -19.35
CA ARG A 200 10.16 0.33 -20.16
C ARG A 200 10.18 1.59 -19.31
N MET A 201 9.60 1.53 -18.11
CA MET A 201 9.58 2.67 -17.19
C MET A 201 10.99 3.00 -16.69
N VAL A 202 11.80 2.01 -16.34
CA VAL A 202 13.23 2.20 -15.98
C VAL A 202 13.98 2.86 -17.11
N ALA A 203 13.85 2.36 -18.34
CA ALA A 203 14.51 2.95 -19.50
C ALA A 203 14.11 4.43 -19.74
N LEU A 204 12.82 4.76 -19.53
CA LEU A 204 12.35 6.15 -19.63
C LEU A 204 12.88 7.01 -18.47
N CYS A 205 12.87 6.49 -17.25
CA CYS A 205 13.41 7.21 -16.09
C CYS A 205 14.91 7.51 -16.26
N GLU A 206 15.70 6.55 -16.72
CA GLU A 206 17.12 6.75 -17.05
C GLU A 206 17.31 7.80 -18.14
N LYS A 207 16.52 7.73 -19.22
CA LYS A 207 16.61 8.68 -20.34
C LYS A 207 16.32 10.13 -19.94
N TYR A 208 15.39 10.33 -19.00
CA TYR A 208 14.91 11.65 -18.60
C TYR A 208 15.38 12.10 -17.22
N ASP A 209 16.35 11.39 -16.63
CA ASP A 209 16.87 11.68 -15.29
C ASP A 209 15.73 11.81 -14.25
N ALA A 210 14.94 10.76 -14.14
CA ALA A 210 13.79 10.67 -13.24
C ALA A 210 13.95 9.50 -12.27
N MET A 211 13.37 9.61 -11.09
CA MET A 211 13.25 8.50 -10.13
C MET A 211 12.03 7.66 -10.48
N LEU A 212 12.07 6.38 -10.15
CA LEU A 212 10.92 5.47 -10.22
C LEU A 212 10.55 5.01 -8.81
N LEU A 213 9.30 5.23 -8.40
CA LEU A 213 8.70 4.69 -7.20
C LEU A 213 7.67 3.64 -7.58
N VAL A 214 7.81 2.46 -7.01
CA VAL A 214 6.90 1.32 -7.23
C VAL A 214 6.28 0.91 -5.90
N ASP A 215 4.95 0.94 -5.82
CA ASP A 215 4.21 0.24 -4.76
C ASP A 215 4.08 -1.23 -5.16
N ASP A 216 4.86 -2.07 -4.52
CA ASP A 216 4.96 -3.50 -4.84
C ASP A 216 4.23 -4.39 -3.83
N SER A 217 3.25 -3.84 -3.12
CA SER A 217 2.46 -4.53 -2.09
C SER A 217 1.76 -5.80 -2.60
N HIS A 218 1.46 -5.86 -3.89
CA HIS A 218 0.79 -6.99 -4.53
C HIS A 218 1.71 -7.84 -5.42
N ALA A 219 3.04 -7.68 -5.32
CA ALA A 219 4.00 -8.44 -6.11
C ALA A 219 5.16 -9.01 -5.29
N SER A 220 5.83 -8.19 -4.47
CA SER A 220 6.93 -8.64 -3.61
C SER A 220 6.52 -9.80 -2.72
N GLY A 221 7.30 -10.86 -2.73
CA GLY A 221 7.08 -12.09 -2.00
C GLY A 221 6.66 -13.27 -2.90
N PHE A 222 6.01 -13.04 -4.05
CA PHE A 222 5.47 -14.16 -4.84
C PHE A 222 5.47 -13.96 -6.36
N ILE A 223 5.60 -12.74 -6.89
CA ILE A 223 5.72 -12.49 -8.33
C ILE A 223 7.18 -12.64 -8.78
N GLY A 224 7.39 -13.00 -10.04
CA GLY A 224 8.69 -13.19 -10.65
C GLY A 224 9.34 -14.54 -10.30
N GLN A 225 10.46 -14.89 -10.97
CA GLN A 225 11.13 -16.17 -10.77
C GLN A 225 11.68 -16.39 -9.36
N THR A 226 11.99 -15.29 -8.66
CA THR A 226 12.60 -15.32 -7.33
C THR A 226 11.67 -14.79 -6.25
N GLY A 227 10.42 -14.43 -6.58
CA GLY A 227 9.45 -13.86 -5.67
C GLY A 227 9.82 -12.44 -5.19
N ARG A 228 10.56 -11.68 -5.98
CA ARG A 228 11.02 -10.34 -5.59
C ARG A 228 10.18 -9.20 -6.17
N GLY A 229 9.13 -9.53 -6.89
CA GLY A 229 8.30 -8.58 -7.62
C GLY A 229 8.63 -8.51 -9.09
#